data_5f6d0954013f3082f3eb61362e6dec4b
#
_entry.id   5f6d0954013f3082f3eb61362e6dec4b
#
_cell.length_a   1.000
_cell.length_b   1.000
_cell.length_c   1.000
_cell.angle_alpha   90.00
_cell.angle_beta   90.00
_cell.angle_gamma   90.00
#
_symmetry.space_group_name_H-M   'P 1'
#
loop_
_entity.id
_entity.type
_entity.pdbx_description
1 polymer ?
#
loop_
_entity_poly.entity_id
_entity_poly.type
_entity_poly.pdbx_seq_one_letter_code
_entity_poly.pdbx_strand_id
1 'polypeptide(L)'
;MTFTNTFKRKACRVIAALAAVACTMSLAACGADETGKIRIGIKFDQPGLGFKKSGTYVGFDVDVAKYVAKKLGYSEDQIIWKEAPSKQREAMIQNGDVDMILATYSITDERKKAVSFAGPYFVAGQDLLVRKDDNSINGPCLLY
;
A
#
# COMPACT_ATOMS: atom_id res chain seq x y z
N MET A 1 -36.35 -22.98 -53.81
CA MET A 1 -35.00 -22.54 -53.39
C MET A 1 -35.08 -21.86 -52.01
N THR A 2 -35.43 -22.60 -50.94
CA THR A 2 -35.68 -21.98 -49.59
C THR A 2 -35.03 -22.75 -48.44
N PHE A 3 -34.23 -23.79 -48.72
CA PHE A 3 -33.69 -24.66 -47.68
C PHE A 3 -32.30 -24.24 -47.13
N THR A 4 -31.56 -23.37 -47.81
CA THR A 4 -30.16 -23.03 -47.47
C THR A 4 -30.02 -21.89 -46.44
N ASN A 5 -31.07 -21.09 -46.23
CA ASN A 5 -31.00 -19.92 -45.36
C ASN A 5 -31.25 -20.22 -43.88
N THR A 6 -31.96 -21.33 -43.57
CA THR A 6 -32.30 -21.70 -42.20
C THR A 6 -31.11 -22.35 -41.48
N PHE A 7 -30.27 -23.07 -42.22
CA PHE A 7 -29.07 -23.74 -41.65
C PHE A 7 -27.98 -22.74 -41.28
N LYS A 8 -27.77 -21.71 -42.11
CA LYS A 8 -26.79 -20.63 -41.82
C LYS A 8 -27.18 -19.77 -40.60
N ARG A 9 -28.47 -19.53 -40.38
CA ARG A 9 -28.96 -18.77 -39.21
C ARG A 9 -28.84 -19.52 -37.90
N LYS A 10 -28.97 -20.85 -37.89
CA LYS A 10 -28.81 -21.69 -36.70
C LYS A 10 -27.33 -21.86 -36.33
N ALA A 11 -26.44 -22.03 -37.34
CA ALA A 11 -24.99 -22.10 -37.12
C ALA A 11 -24.42 -20.79 -36.54
N CYS A 12 -24.85 -19.62 -37.04
CA CYS A 12 -24.44 -18.32 -36.51
C CYS A 12 -24.89 -18.08 -35.07
N ARG A 13 -26.07 -18.56 -34.67
CA ARG A 13 -26.58 -18.42 -33.29
C ARG A 13 -25.82 -19.30 -32.29
N VAL A 14 -25.37 -20.48 -32.68
CA VAL A 14 -24.59 -21.38 -31.83
C VAL A 14 -23.18 -20.84 -31.66
N ILE A 15 -22.55 -20.29 -32.69
CA ILE A 15 -21.21 -19.67 -32.61
C ILE A 15 -21.25 -18.40 -31.75
N ALA A 16 -22.28 -17.57 -31.83
CA ALA A 16 -22.46 -16.41 -31.00
C ALA A 16 -22.67 -16.76 -29.50
N ALA A 17 -23.38 -17.83 -29.20
CA ALA A 17 -23.58 -18.30 -27.84
C ALA A 17 -22.29 -18.87 -27.22
N LEU A 18 -21.46 -19.57 -27.98
CA LEU A 18 -20.17 -20.08 -27.53
C LEU A 18 -19.15 -18.98 -27.30
N ALA A 19 -19.15 -17.92 -28.12
CA ALA A 19 -18.29 -16.74 -27.94
C ALA A 19 -18.66 -15.94 -26.65
N ALA A 20 -19.95 -15.84 -26.32
CA ALA A 20 -20.41 -15.15 -25.12
C ALA A 20 -19.99 -15.89 -23.82
N VAL A 21 -19.99 -17.22 -23.83
CA VAL A 21 -19.53 -18.02 -22.67
C VAL A 21 -18.02 -17.93 -22.49
N ALA A 22 -17.23 -17.87 -23.57
CA ALA A 22 -15.78 -17.70 -23.49
C ALA A 22 -15.38 -16.32 -22.93
N CYS A 23 -16.13 -15.24 -23.20
CA CYS A 23 -15.87 -13.92 -22.68
C CYS A 23 -16.17 -13.78 -21.17
N THR A 24 -17.10 -14.57 -20.62
CA THR A 24 -17.41 -14.50 -19.18
C THR A 24 -16.39 -15.24 -18.30
N MET A 25 -15.62 -16.18 -18.85
CA MET A 25 -14.55 -16.87 -18.12
C MET A 25 -13.25 -16.07 -18.03
N SER A 26 -13.03 -15.06 -18.86
CA SER A 26 -11.79 -14.27 -18.86
C SER A 26 -11.79 -13.10 -17.88
N LEU A 27 -12.91 -12.75 -17.23
CA LEU A 27 -12.95 -11.71 -16.20
C LEU A 27 -12.60 -12.22 -14.78
N ALA A 28 -12.48 -13.53 -14.58
CA ALA A 28 -12.17 -14.11 -13.25
C ALA A 28 -10.66 -14.24 -12.96
N ALA A 29 -9.77 -13.83 -13.87
CA ALA A 29 -8.33 -14.09 -13.76
C ALA A 29 -7.47 -12.89 -13.31
N CYS A 30 -8.06 -11.79 -12.88
CA CYS A 30 -7.31 -10.61 -12.41
C CYS A 30 -7.79 -10.12 -11.03
N GLY A 31 -7.69 -10.98 -10.04
CA GLY A 31 -7.78 -10.62 -8.65
C GLY A 31 -7.06 -11.69 -7.85
N ALA A 32 -5.80 -11.45 -7.49
CA ALA A 32 -5.24 -12.21 -6.38
C ALA A 32 -6.23 -12.03 -5.23
N ASP A 33 -6.77 -13.12 -4.71
CA ASP A 33 -7.73 -13.12 -3.61
C ASP A 33 -7.03 -12.52 -2.37
N GLU A 34 -7.23 -11.21 -2.17
CA GLU A 34 -6.73 -10.48 -1.00
C GLU A 34 -7.72 -10.54 0.17
N THR A 35 -8.79 -11.35 0.02
CA THR A 35 -9.79 -11.55 1.06
C THR A 35 -9.12 -12.12 2.31
N GLY A 36 -9.27 -11.43 3.44
CA GLY A 36 -8.63 -11.83 4.70
C GLY A 36 -7.17 -11.43 4.85
N LYS A 37 -6.65 -10.53 4.01
CA LYS A 37 -5.31 -9.95 4.13
C LYS A 37 -5.38 -8.48 4.50
N ILE A 38 -4.31 -7.97 5.09
CA ILE A 38 -4.15 -6.56 5.44
C ILE A 38 -2.97 -5.97 4.66
N ARG A 39 -3.19 -4.84 3.98
CA ARG A 39 -2.17 -4.13 3.22
C ARG A 39 -1.55 -3.05 4.09
N ILE A 40 -0.27 -3.17 4.38
CA ILE A 40 0.45 -2.25 5.26
C ILE A 40 1.54 -1.53 4.47
N GLY A 41 1.43 -0.19 4.43
CA GLY A 41 2.45 0.69 3.88
C GLY A 41 3.59 0.89 4.86
N ILE A 42 4.83 0.68 4.39
CA ILE A 42 6.05 0.85 5.18
C ILE A 42 7.03 1.76 4.44
N LYS A 43 7.71 2.62 5.16
CA LYS A 43 8.92 3.27 4.66
C LYS A 43 9.98 2.20 4.42
N PHE A 44 10.70 2.26 3.29
CA PHE A 44 11.56 1.16 2.85
C PHE A 44 13.05 1.50 2.79
N ASP A 45 13.39 2.75 3.06
CA ASP A 45 14.73 3.33 2.91
C ASP A 45 15.30 3.94 4.21
N GLN A 46 14.73 3.58 5.38
CA GLN A 46 15.21 4.04 6.70
C GLN A 46 15.70 2.86 7.55
N PRO A 47 17.03 2.60 7.56
CA PRO A 47 17.61 1.55 8.40
C PRO A 47 17.23 1.70 9.88
N GLY A 48 16.85 0.59 10.51
CA GLY A 48 16.42 0.55 11.91
C GLY A 48 14.94 0.88 12.14
N LEU A 49 14.27 1.58 11.22
CA LEU A 49 12.85 1.95 11.29
C LEU A 49 12.04 1.15 10.27
N GLY A 50 11.83 1.68 9.06
CA GLY A 50 11.23 0.95 7.95
C GLY A 50 12.27 0.74 6.86
N PHE A 51 12.77 -0.46 6.69
CA PHE A 51 13.85 -0.75 5.76
C PHE A 51 13.62 -2.05 4.99
N LYS A 52 13.87 -2.02 3.68
CA LYS A 52 13.84 -3.20 2.82
C LYS A 52 15.23 -3.74 2.63
N LYS A 53 15.53 -4.88 3.27
CA LYS A 53 16.82 -5.58 3.18
C LYS A 53 16.64 -6.90 2.44
N SER A 54 17.30 -7.03 1.29
CA SER A 54 17.25 -8.28 0.49
C SER A 54 15.83 -8.80 0.23
N GLY A 55 14.91 -7.89 -0.07
CA GLY A 55 13.51 -8.24 -0.36
C GLY A 55 12.58 -8.35 0.86
N THR A 56 13.12 -8.33 2.07
CA THR A 56 12.35 -8.43 3.33
C THR A 56 12.30 -7.07 4.03
N TYR A 57 11.15 -6.73 4.58
CA TYR A 57 11.01 -5.54 5.42
C TYR A 57 11.44 -5.83 6.86
N VAL A 58 12.23 -4.93 7.44
CA VAL A 58 12.79 -5.05 8.78
C VAL A 58 12.82 -3.68 9.48
N GLY A 59 12.87 -3.68 10.81
CA GLY A 59 13.02 -2.50 11.64
C GLY A 59 11.80 -2.21 12.51
N PHE A 60 11.91 -1.18 13.33
CA PHE A 60 10.95 -0.86 14.38
C PHE A 60 9.51 -0.66 13.84
N ASP A 61 9.34 0.11 12.75
CA ASP A 61 8.03 0.32 12.15
C ASP A 61 7.39 -1.01 11.68
N VAL A 62 8.22 -1.94 11.18
CA VAL A 62 7.77 -3.26 10.73
C VAL A 62 7.33 -4.11 11.91
N ASP A 63 8.07 -4.07 13.03
CA ASP A 63 7.73 -4.82 14.24
C ASP A 63 6.43 -4.28 14.86
N VAL A 64 6.25 -2.96 14.90
CA VAL A 64 4.99 -2.33 15.33
C VAL A 64 3.85 -2.72 14.40
N ALA A 65 4.07 -2.73 13.08
CA ALA A 65 3.06 -3.15 12.11
C ALA A 65 2.60 -4.59 12.32
N LYS A 66 3.53 -5.51 12.51
CA LYS A 66 3.23 -6.92 12.84
C LYS A 66 2.44 -7.06 14.15
N TYR A 67 2.85 -6.31 15.17
CA TYR A 67 2.13 -6.29 16.46
C TYR A 67 0.69 -5.82 16.29
N VAL A 68 0.48 -4.71 15.56
CA VAL A 68 -0.86 -4.17 15.31
C VAL A 68 -1.70 -5.15 14.49
N ALA A 69 -1.15 -5.70 13.39
CA ALA A 69 -1.82 -6.69 12.55
C ALA A 69 -2.28 -7.90 13.37
N LYS A 70 -1.40 -8.43 14.23
CA LYS A 70 -1.73 -9.53 15.14
C LYS A 70 -2.87 -9.18 16.10
N LYS A 71 -2.90 -7.96 16.65
CA LYS A 71 -3.99 -7.49 17.51
C LYS A 71 -5.32 -7.33 16.79
N LEU A 72 -5.28 -7.06 15.48
CA LEU A 72 -6.43 -7.01 14.60
C LEU A 72 -6.88 -8.40 14.10
N GLY A 73 -6.17 -9.48 14.48
CA GLY A 73 -6.53 -10.85 14.14
C GLY A 73 -5.85 -11.38 12.87
N TYR A 74 -4.89 -10.66 12.30
CA TYR A 74 -4.11 -11.10 11.14
C TYR A 74 -2.83 -11.82 11.55
N SER A 75 -2.49 -12.91 10.88
CA SER A 75 -1.17 -13.54 10.97
C SER A 75 -0.15 -12.84 10.07
N GLU A 76 1.14 -13.11 10.25
CA GLU A 76 2.20 -12.43 9.48
C GLU A 76 2.14 -12.73 7.98
N ASP A 77 1.71 -13.92 7.58
CA ASP A 77 1.51 -14.32 6.19
C ASP A 77 0.29 -13.66 5.51
N GLN A 78 -0.60 -13.07 6.29
CA GLN A 78 -1.73 -12.27 5.81
C GLN A 78 -1.36 -10.79 5.60
N ILE A 79 -0.14 -10.37 5.92
CA ILE A 79 0.31 -8.99 5.70
C ILE A 79 0.86 -8.84 4.29
N ILE A 80 0.25 -7.94 3.52
CA ILE A 80 0.77 -7.49 2.23
C ILE A 80 1.54 -6.20 2.44
N TRP A 81 2.85 -6.28 2.28
CA TRP A 81 3.72 -5.12 2.43
C TRP A 81 3.71 -4.25 1.18
N LYS A 82 3.54 -2.94 1.35
CA LYS A 82 3.61 -1.94 0.28
C LYS A 82 4.66 -0.88 0.63
N GLU A 83 5.43 -0.47 -0.37
CA GLU A 83 6.34 0.66 -0.21
C GLU A 83 5.54 1.97 -0.16
N ALA A 84 5.70 2.75 0.91
CA ALA A 84 4.96 4.00 1.12
C ALA A 84 5.90 5.23 1.12
N PRO A 85 6.25 5.75 -0.06
CA PRO A 85 7.04 6.97 -0.19
C PRO A 85 6.35 8.15 0.48
N SER A 86 7.12 9.05 1.11
CA SER A 86 6.56 10.13 1.93
C SER A 86 5.51 11.00 1.25
N LYS A 87 5.66 11.24 -0.06
CA LYS A 87 4.75 12.09 -0.84
C LYS A 87 3.46 11.41 -1.28
N GLN A 88 3.35 10.09 -1.13
CA GLN A 88 2.21 9.30 -1.64
C GLN A 88 1.31 8.76 -0.53
N ARG A 89 1.68 8.90 0.74
CA ARG A 89 1.03 8.24 1.87
C ARG A 89 -0.44 8.56 2.00
N GLU A 90 -0.79 9.84 1.95
CA GLU A 90 -2.19 10.29 2.04
C GLU A 90 -3.01 9.73 0.88
N ALA A 91 -2.50 9.82 -0.35
CA ALA A 91 -3.18 9.29 -1.53
C ALA A 91 -3.34 7.77 -1.46
N MET A 92 -2.33 7.02 -1.00
CA MET A 92 -2.41 5.56 -0.86
C MET A 92 -3.53 5.13 0.11
N ILE A 93 -3.71 5.85 1.22
CA ILE A 93 -4.82 5.59 2.15
C ILE A 93 -6.16 5.97 1.52
N GLN A 94 -6.26 7.17 0.92
CA GLN A 94 -7.49 7.66 0.33
C GLN A 94 -7.98 6.81 -0.84
N ASN A 95 -7.06 6.29 -1.65
CA ASN A 95 -7.37 5.41 -2.77
C ASN A 95 -7.64 3.95 -2.36
N GLY A 96 -7.35 3.60 -1.10
CA GLY A 96 -7.47 2.23 -0.64
C GLY A 96 -6.36 1.30 -1.16
N ASP A 97 -5.21 1.84 -1.55
CA ASP A 97 -4.04 1.02 -1.94
C ASP A 97 -3.43 0.29 -0.74
N VAL A 98 -3.60 0.85 0.46
CA VAL A 98 -3.21 0.28 1.74
C VAL A 98 -4.28 0.55 2.80
N ASP A 99 -4.33 -0.31 3.80
CA ASP A 99 -5.29 -0.22 4.91
C ASP A 99 -4.72 0.60 6.07
N MET A 100 -3.39 0.60 6.24
CA MET A 100 -2.67 1.44 7.20
C MET A 100 -1.25 1.71 6.74
N ILE A 101 -0.61 2.73 7.31
CA ILE A 101 0.79 3.07 7.07
C ILE A 101 1.50 3.28 8.41
N LEU A 102 2.66 2.65 8.57
CA LEU A 102 3.58 2.88 9.68
C LEU A 102 4.91 3.40 9.12
N ALA A 103 5.31 4.56 9.59
CA ALA A 103 6.51 5.24 9.09
C ALA A 103 6.84 6.44 9.98
N THR A 104 8.01 7.04 9.80
CA THR A 104 8.33 8.36 10.33
C THR A 104 7.41 9.40 9.68
N TYR A 105 6.25 9.61 10.30
CA TYR A 105 5.18 10.43 9.75
C TYR A 105 4.54 11.24 10.86
N SER A 106 4.92 12.53 10.94
CA SER A 106 4.43 13.42 11.99
C SER A 106 2.93 13.63 11.91
N ILE A 107 2.25 13.52 13.04
CA ILE A 107 0.84 13.84 13.18
C ILE A 107 0.72 15.37 13.21
N THR A 108 0.14 15.95 12.16
CA THR A 108 -0.12 17.39 12.06
C THR A 108 -1.60 17.66 11.79
N ASP A 109 -2.07 18.86 12.11
CA ASP A 109 -3.48 19.20 11.89
C ASP A 109 -3.86 19.23 10.41
N GLU A 110 -2.90 19.59 9.53
CA GLU A 110 -3.12 19.50 8.08
C GLU A 110 -3.32 18.05 7.62
N ARG A 111 -2.49 17.14 8.10
CA ARG A 111 -2.59 15.72 7.73
C ARG A 111 -3.83 15.06 8.31
N LYS A 112 -4.27 15.46 9.50
CA LYS A 112 -5.54 14.98 10.09
C LYS A 112 -6.78 15.35 9.25
N LYS A 113 -6.69 16.38 8.40
CA LYS A 113 -7.78 16.69 7.46
C LYS A 113 -7.88 15.70 6.31
N ALA A 114 -6.77 15.04 5.96
CA ALA A 114 -6.67 14.12 4.84
C ALA A 114 -6.83 12.65 5.24
N VAL A 115 -6.28 12.24 6.40
CA VAL A 115 -6.26 10.87 6.88
C VAL A 115 -6.44 10.80 8.40
N SER A 116 -6.94 9.67 8.89
CA SER A 116 -7.04 9.40 10.33
C SER A 116 -5.73 8.88 10.91
N PHE A 117 -5.48 9.16 12.18
CA PHE A 117 -4.30 8.72 12.92
C PHE A 117 -4.67 7.89 14.13
N ALA A 118 -3.87 6.87 14.41
CA ALA A 118 -3.81 6.14 15.68
C ALA A 118 -2.40 6.26 16.24
N GLY A 119 -2.28 6.57 17.52
CA GLY A 119 -0.99 6.77 18.15
C GLY A 119 -0.78 8.21 18.61
N PRO A 120 0.44 8.71 18.85
CA PRO A 120 1.73 8.24 18.30
C PRO A 120 2.28 6.97 18.95
N TYR A 121 3.00 6.16 18.19
CA TYR A 121 3.73 5.01 18.71
C TYR A 121 5.22 5.33 18.97
N PHE A 122 5.67 6.50 18.55
CA PHE A 122 7.00 7.03 18.79
C PHE A 122 6.96 8.56 18.90
N VAL A 123 7.69 9.13 19.85
CA VAL A 123 7.85 10.58 20.02
C VAL A 123 9.29 10.93 19.68
N ALA A 124 9.47 11.84 18.72
CA ALA A 124 10.79 12.30 18.27
C ALA A 124 10.82 13.83 18.22
N GLY A 125 12.02 14.38 18.38
CA GLY A 125 12.33 15.77 18.10
C GLY A 125 13.11 15.91 16.79
N GLN A 126 13.19 17.12 16.28
CA GLN A 126 14.12 17.47 15.21
C GLN A 126 15.37 18.09 15.81
N ASP A 127 16.53 17.72 15.28
CA ASP A 127 17.83 18.25 15.72
C ASP A 127 18.68 18.60 14.49
N LEU A 128 19.75 19.34 14.72
CA LEU A 128 20.67 19.77 13.69
C LEU A 128 21.96 18.94 13.77
N LEU A 129 22.28 18.22 12.68
CA LEU A 129 23.55 17.55 12.56
C LEU A 129 24.56 18.49 11.91
N VAL A 130 25.55 18.94 12.68
CA VAL A 130 26.64 19.82 12.24
C VAL A 130 27.98 19.11 12.36
N ARG A 131 29.03 19.67 11.76
CA ARG A 131 30.40 19.16 11.98
C ARG A 131 30.78 19.34 13.44
N LYS A 132 31.56 18.40 13.96
CA LYS A 132 31.93 18.35 15.37
C LYS A 132 32.58 19.67 15.87
N ASP A 133 33.34 20.32 15.00
CA ASP A 133 34.10 21.53 15.33
C ASP A 133 33.44 22.81 14.79
N ASP A 134 32.19 22.74 14.28
CA ASP A 134 31.46 23.90 13.77
C ASP A 134 30.53 24.44 14.84
N ASN A 135 30.93 25.54 15.45
CA ASN A 135 30.17 26.28 16.46
C ASN A 135 29.43 27.50 15.87
N SER A 136 29.41 27.66 14.54
CA SER A 136 28.75 28.79 13.88
C SER A 136 27.23 28.62 13.80
N ILE A 137 26.73 27.38 13.82
CA ILE A 137 25.31 27.08 13.74
C ILE A 137 24.79 26.73 15.14
N ASN A 138 24.06 27.66 15.73
CA ASN A 138 23.49 27.53 17.07
C ASN A 138 21.95 27.36 17.06
N GLY A 139 21.34 27.22 15.88
CA GLY A 139 19.89 27.02 15.75
C GLY A 139 19.41 27.00 14.30
N PRO A 140 18.16 26.62 14.06
CA PRO A 140 17.62 26.48 12.71
C PRO A 140 17.59 27.79 11.92
N CYS A 141 17.50 28.92 12.58
CA CYS A 141 17.47 30.27 11.94
C CYS A 141 18.77 30.65 11.21
N LEU A 142 19.87 29.92 11.42
CA LEU A 142 21.16 30.20 10.78
C LEU A 142 21.40 29.34 9.51
N LEU A 143 20.39 28.58 9.08
CA LEU A 143 20.44 27.74 7.88
C LEU A 143 19.79 28.39 6.64
N TYR A 144 19.33 29.65 6.75
CA TYR A 144 18.69 30.41 5.67
C TYR A 144 19.53 31.62 5.28
#